data_7b4a1c0ce27abfb0fb6e7c18a9ecb33f
#
_entry.id   7b4a1c0ce27abfb0fb6e7c18a9ecb33f
#
_cell.length_a   1.000
_cell.length_b   1.000
_cell.length_c   1.000
_cell.angle_alpha   90.00
_cell.angle_beta   90.00
_cell.angle_gamma   90.00
#
_symmetry.space_group_name_H-M   'P 1'
#
loop_
_entity.id
_entity.type
_entity.pdbx_description
1 polymer ?
#
loop_
_entity_poly.entity_id
_entity_poly.type
_entity_poly.pdbx_seq_one_letter_code
_entity_poly.pdbx_strand_id
1 'polypeptide(L)'
;GNNNRLTANTVTGKFCPSINPTVNDINIAESLPDFLKDDEVRIAASNPTLRFTSDMTNIPVGIKLSGDLTSVYTNASDNKLVSLPTTSMEAKQNNTVYYYQGAAPYDPEGERVATDQAKVTNLSSLIEKLPESIKVDLSNGRVNVQDKLYTIELGRNYEANAAYSVFVPFEFNGGLTIVYNDSTSSMHDDLKDLKSNGTLKVTANVLNTIPLDLVVGLEARDVNGDVIPGITFTEANAEAGDGTDETASKITLTAKLTHEDDLSKIDRIHFKVRAESGSNANYNLVSTQYLKLNDIKVRVEGGVIADFN
;
A
#
# COMPACT_ATOMS: atom_id res chain seq x y z
N GLY A 1 14.17 71.43 -14.61
CA GLY A 1 13.92 70.63 -13.42
C GLY A 1 14.44 69.21 -13.68
N ASN A 2 15.55 68.78 -13.02
CA ASN A 2 16.01 67.42 -13.03
C ASN A 2 15.02 66.53 -12.26
N ASN A 3 14.27 65.71 -12.97
CA ASN A 3 13.50 64.64 -12.36
C ASN A 3 14.45 63.54 -11.89
N ASN A 4 15.04 63.70 -10.70
CA ASN A 4 15.77 62.61 -10.03
C ASN A 4 14.77 61.56 -9.58
N ARG A 5 14.57 60.50 -10.37
CA ARG A 5 13.85 59.32 -10.00
C ARG A 5 14.77 58.44 -9.14
N LEU A 6 14.41 58.25 -7.89
CA LEU A 6 15.00 57.17 -7.07
C LEU A 6 14.46 55.85 -7.56
N THR A 7 15.31 55.00 -8.07
CA THR A 7 14.96 53.59 -8.40
C THR A 7 15.58 52.69 -7.36
N ALA A 8 14.73 51.95 -6.63
CA ALA A 8 15.18 50.88 -5.77
C ALA A 8 15.18 49.57 -6.57
N ASN A 9 16.31 48.86 -6.63
CA ASN A 9 16.43 47.60 -7.32
C ASN A 9 16.25 46.39 -6.35
N THR A 10 16.45 46.63 -5.06
CA THR A 10 16.39 45.59 -4.03
C THR A 10 15.66 46.13 -2.78
N VAL A 11 15.03 45.26 -2.06
CA VAL A 11 14.44 45.55 -0.74
C VAL A 11 14.85 44.44 0.25
N THR A 12 15.33 44.89 1.43
CA THR A 12 15.64 43.98 2.55
C THR A 12 14.59 44.15 3.64
N GLY A 13 14.03 43.03 4.09
CA GLY A 13 12.98 43.04 5.11
C GLY A 13 12.48 41.65 5.47
N LYS A 14 11.44 41.63 6.31
CA LYS A 14 10.64 40.44 6.54
C LYS A 14 9.47 40.45 5.54
N PHE A 15 9.27 39.33 4.88
CA PHE A 15 8.23 39.19 3.85
C PHE A 15 7.17 38.20 4.33
N CYS A 16 5.91 38.52 4.07
CA CYS A 16 4.76 37.66 4.40
C CYS A 16 3.86 37.47 3.15
N PRO A 17 4.39 36.94 2.03
CA PRO A 17 3.56 36.64 0.89
C PRO A 17 2.59 35.50 1.22
N SER A 18 1.44 35.49 0.56
CA SER A 18 0.59 34.30 0.51
C SER A 18 1.18 33.32 -0.47
N ILE A 19 1.47 32.10 -0.03
CA ILE A 19 2.00 31.00 -0.84
C ILE A 19 0.95 29.90 -0.86
N ASN A 20 0.39 29.62 -2.03
CA ASN A 20 -0.60 28.58 -2.23
C ASN A 20 -0.07 27.59 -3.28
N PRO A 21 0.72 26.59 -2.87
CA PRO A 21 1.26 25.60 -3.79
C PRO A 21 0.14 24.67 -4.28
N THR A 22 0.22 24.29 -5.54
CA THR A 22 -0.57 23.18 -6.07
C THR A 22 0.25 21.90 -5.95
N VAL A 23 -0.30 20.88 -5.32
CA VAL A 23 0.32 19.58 -5.16
C VAL A 23 -0.65 18.53 -5.72
N ASN A 24 -0.14 17.60 -6.51
CA ASN A 24 -0.95 16.48 -6.99
C ASN A 24 -1.14 15.46 -5.87
N ASP A 25 -2.25 14.75 -5.92
CA ASP A 25 -2.50 13.61 -5.04
C ASP A 25 -1.44 12.52 -5.27
N ILE A 26 -1.08 11.82 -4.20
CA ILE A 26 -0.14 10.70 -4.24
C ILE A 26 -0.92 9.45 -4.64
N ASN A 27 -0.62 8.88 -5.80
CA ASN A 27 -1.18 7.61 -6.24
C ASN A 27 -0.20 6.47 -5.97
N ILE A 28 -0.50 5.63 -4.98
CA ILE A 28 0.35 4.52 -4.58
C ILE A 28 -0.09 3.22 -5.28
N ALA A 29 -1.37 3.09 -5.61
CA ALA A 29 -1.95 1.84 -6.10
C ALA A 29 -1.34 1.35 -7.43
N GLU A 30 -0.88 2.26 -8.30
CA GLU A 30 -0.30 1.90 -9.60
C GLU A 30 1.07 1.22 -9.48
N SER A 31 1.81 1.48 -8.41
CA SER A 31 3.16 0.94 -8.19
C SER A 31 3.20 -0.32 -7.34
N LEU A 32 2.04 -0.81 -6.88
CA LEU A 32 1.95 -1.99 -6.02
C LEU A 32 1.41 -3.21 -6.77
N PRO A 33 1.82 -4.43 -6.37
CA PRO A 33 1.26 -5.67 -6.88
C PRO A 33 -0.26 -5.75 -6.69
N ASP A 34 -0.96 -6.38 -7.63
CA ASP A 34 -2.43 -6.45 -7.62
C ASP A 34 -3.00 -7.13 -6.37
N PHE A 35 -2.29 -8.09 -5.80
CA PHE A 35 -2.72 -8.78 -4.58
C PHE A 35 -2.81 -7.88 -3.34
N LEU A 36 -2.15 -6.70 -3.34
CA LEU A 36 -2.27 -5.71 -2.26
C LEU A 36 -3.48 -4.79 -2.42
N LYS A 37 -4.19 -4.87 -3.53
CA LYS A 37 -5.35 -4.01 -3.84
C LYS A 37 -6.67 -4.55 -3.31
N ASP A 38 -6.67 -5.75 -2.73
CA ASP A 38 -7.88 -6.35 -2.16
C ASP A 38 -8.31 -5.62 -0.87
N ASP A 39 -9.61 -5.43 -0.69
CA ASP A 39 -10.19 -4.69 0.45
C ASP A 39 -9.91 -5.34 1.82
N GLU A 40 -9.62 -6.64 1.85
CA GLU A 40 -9.29 -7.37 3.07
C GLU A 40 -7.81 -7.26 3.45
N VAL A 41 -6.95 -6.78 2.53
CA VAL A 41 -5.51 -6.62 2.78
C VAL A 41 -5.26 -5.56 3.85
N ARG A 42 -4.39 -5.89 4.78
CA ARG A 42 -3.86 -4.96 5.79
C ARG A 42 -2.36 -4.88 5.65
N ILE A 43 -1.87 -3.67 5.48
CA ILE A 43 -0.44 -3.40 5.29
C ILE A 43 0.14 -2.88 6.60
N ALA A 44 1.09 -3.60 7.17
CA ALA A 44 1.90 -3.09 8.27
C ALA A 44 3.17 -2.45 7.70
N ALA A 45 3.23 -1.14 7.69
CA ALA A 45 4.43 -0.39 7.30
C ALA A 45 5.13 0.13 8.57
N SER A 46 6.37 -0.27 8.81
CA SER A 46 7.10 0.12 10.02
C SER A 46 7.62 1.54 9.97
N ASN A 47 8.06 1.99 8.79
CA ASN A 47 8.72 3.28 8.59
C ASN A 47 8.39 3.94 7.26
N PRO A 48 7.12 4.21 6.95
CA PRO A 48 6.81 5.01 5.77
C PRO A 48 7.53 6.37 5.87
N THR A 49 8.09 6.79 4.75
CA THR A 49 8.86 8.04 4.64
C THR A 49 8.36 8.84 3.45
N LEU A 50 8.05 10.11 3.67
CA LEU A 50 7.74 11.09 2.64
C LEU A 50 8.92 12.04 2.52
N ARG A 51 9.50 12.13 1.32
CA ARG A 51 10.59 13.03 0.99
C ARG A 51 10.08 14.13 0.06
N PHE A 52 10.24 15.38 0.48
CA PHE A 52 10.08 16.55 -0.38
C PHE A 52 11.45 17.05 -0.83
N THR A 53 11.58 17.33 -2.12
CA THR A 53 12.77 17.99 -2.69
C THR A 53 12.33 19.25 -3.38
N SER A 54 13.13 20.31 -3.28
CA SER A 54 12.87 21.55 -4.02
C SER A 54 14.17 22.21 -4.49
N ASP A 55 14.13 22.76 -5.70
CA ASP A 55 15.16 23.68 -6.18
C ASP A 55 14.75 25.11 -5.82
N MET A 56 15.42 25.65 -4.82
CA MET A 56 15.27 27.02 -4.37
C MET A 56 16.53 27.87 -4.61
N THR A 57 17.43 27.44 -5.50
CA THR A 57 18.69 28.15 -5.77
C THR A 57 18.49 29.59 -6.20
N ASN A 58 17.38 29.88 -6.87
CA ASN A 58 17.01 31.24 -7.30
C ASN A 58 16.02 31.93 -6.35
N ILE A 59 15.56 31.27 -5.29
CA ILE A 59 14.59 31.80 -4.34
C ILE A 59 15.31 32.50 -3.19
N PRO A 60 15.12 33.81 -2.99
CA PRO A 60 15.86 34.56 -1.98
C PRO A 60 15.32 34.39 -0.57
N VAL A 61 14.21 33.71 -0.38
CA VAL A 61 13.54 33.52 0.91
C VAL A 61 13.48 32.04 1.28
N GLY A 62 13.68 31.72 2.55
CA GLY A 62 13.40 30.39 3.09
C GLY A 62 11.91 30.27 3.47
N ILE A 63 11.38 29.06 3.40
CA ILE A 63 9.99 28.77 3.72
C ILE A 63 9.85 27.77 4.86
N LYS A 64 8.75 27.89 5.60
CA LYS A 64 8.24 26.87 6.53
C LYS A 64 7.16 26.09 5.82
N LEU A 65 7.22 24.79 5.95
CA LEU A 65 6.29 23.85 5.36
C LEU A 65 5.60 23.04 6.45
N SER A 66 4.29 23.00 6.44
CA SER A 66 3.47 22.03 7.17
C SER A 66 2.34 21.60 6.26
N GLY A 67 1.59 20.57 6.63
CA GLY A 67 0.49 20.11 5.78
C GLY A 67 -0.35 19.05 6.44
N ASP A 68 -1.38 18.63 5.74
CA ASP A 68 -2.18 17.48 6.11
C ASP A 68 -2.18 16.48 4.96
N LEU A 69 -2.06 15.20 5.31
CA LEU A 69 -2.20 14.08 4.40
C LEU A 69 -3.52 13.38 4.72
N THR A 70 -4.32 13.11 3.70
CA THR A 70 -5.58 12.41 3.88
C THR A 70 -5.64 11.23 2.91
N SER A 71 -5.66 10.00 3.44
CA SER A 71 -5.95 8.82 2.62
C SER A 71 -7.40 8.85 2.17
N VAL A 72 -7.64 8.55 0.90
CA VAL A 72 -8.96 8.55 0.27
C VAL A 72 -9.33 7.13 -0.10
N TYR A 73 -10.47 6.66 0.40
CA TYR A 73 -11.04 5.35 0.12
C TYR A 73 -12.42 5.52 -0.53
N THR A 74 -12.90 4.52 -1.22
CA THR A 74 -14.28 4.45 -1.75
C THR A 74 -15.30 4.77 -0.67
N ASN A 75 -15.10 4.20 0.54
CA ASN A 75 -15.89 4.55 1.71
C ASN A 75 -15.19 5.67 2.50
N ALA A 76 -15.74 6.88 2.45
CA ALA A 76 -15.18 8.06 3.11
C ALA A 76 -15.01 7.93 4.64
N SER A 77 -15.75 7.01 5.30
CA SER A 77 -15.58 6.73 6.74
C SER A 77 -14.23 6.09 7.07
N ASP A 78 -13.57 5.49 6.11
CA ASP A 78 -12.26 4.85 6.26
C ASP A 78 -11.10 5.83 6.10
N ASN A 79 -11.36 7.05 5.61
CA ASN A 79 -10.34 8.07 5.41
C ASN A 79 -9.58 8.36 6.71
N LYS A 80 -8.26 8.48 6.58
CA LYS A 80 -7.35 8.82 7.68
C LYS A 80 -6.68 10.16 7.42
N LEU A 81 -6.59 10.98 8.44
CA LEU A 81 -5.91 12.28 8.41
C LEU A 81 -4.62 12.21 9.24
N VAL A 82 -3.53 12.66 8.66
CA VAL A 82 -2.24 12.79 9.35
C VAL A 82 -1.69 14.19 9.11
N SER A 83 -1.43 14.92 10.19
CA SER A 83 -0.84 16.26 10.12
C SER A 83 0.68 16.18 10.10
N LEU A 84 1.30 16.89 9.16
CA LEU A 84 2.74 17.02 9.04
C LEU A 84 3.24 18.17 9.93
N PRO A 85 4.22 17.92 10.83
CA PRO A 85 4.86 18.97 11.61
C PRO A 85 5.52 20.02 10.72
N THR A 86 5.72 21.21 11.26
CA THR A 86 6.41 22.27 10.51
C THR A 86 7.88 21.95 10.34
N THR A 87 8.34 22.00 9.10
CA THR A 87 9.74 21.90 8.69
C THR A 87 10.17 23.15 7.91
N SER A 88 11.44 23.26 7.59
CA SER A 88 12.03 24.43 6.93
C SER A 88 12.75 24.04 5.65
N MET A 89 12.62 24.88 4.64
CA MET A 89 13.44 24.88 3.42
C MET A 89 14.22 26.18 3.35
N GLU A 90 15.51 26.09 3.14
CA GLU A 90 16.40 27.25 3.18
C GLU A 90 16.48 27.94 1.81
N ALA A 91 16.71 29.24 1.84
CA ALA A 91 16.88 30.07 0.64
C ALA A 91 18.14 29.71 -0.14
N LYS A 92 18.13 29.93 -1.46
CA LYS A 92 19.27 29.88 -2.37
C LYS A 92 20.01 28.54 -2.40
N GLN A 93 19.29 27.44 -2.19
CA GLN A 93 19.86 26.09 -2.29
C GLN A 93 18.82 25.05 -2.69
N ASN A 94 19.30 23.85 -3.02
CA ASN A 94 18.44 22.67 -3.10
C ASN A 94 18.09 22.21 -1.69
N ASN A 95 16.82 21.83 -1.49
CA ASN A 95 16.34 21.37 -0.21
C ASN A 95 15.83 19.93 -0.30
N THR A 96 16.05 19.19 0.76
CA THR A 96 15.47 17.87 1.00
C THR A 96 14.85 17.85 2.39
N VAL A 97 13.56 17.57 2.49
CA VAL A 97 12.83 17.49 3.74
C VAL A 97 12.21 16.12 3.88
N TYR A 98 12.40 15.48 5.03
CA TYR A 98 11.84 14.17 5.34
C TYR A 98 10.76 14.25 6.41
N TYR A 99 9.65 13.54 6.18
CA TYR A 99 8.69 13.15 7.19
C TYR A 99 8.70 11.62 7.28
N TYR A 100 8.92 11.07 8.46
CA TYR A 100 9.13 9.63 8.64
C TYR A 100 8.57 9.14 9.98
N GLN A 101 8.30 7.83 10.07
CA GLN A 101 7.73 7.25 11.30
C GLN A 101 8.76 6.54 12.17
N GLY A 102 9.74 5.87 11.58
CA GLY A 102 10.72 5.03 12.26
C GLY A 102 11.77 5.78 13.11
N ALA A 103 12.94 5.18 13.22
CA ALA A 103 14.07 5.78 13.95
C ALA A 103 14.80 6.85 13.12
N ALA A 104 14.83 6.67 11.79
CA ALA A 104 15.43 7.58 10.81
C ALA A 104 14.64 7.49 9.50
N PRO A 105 14.76 8.47 8.58
CA PRO A 105 14.16 8.37 7.26
C PRO A 105 14.62 7.11 6.52
N TYR A 106 13.70 6.47 5.82
CA TYR A 106 14.01 5.38 4.88
C TYR A 106 14.01 5.94 3.47
N ASP A 107 15.17 5.92 2.82
CA ASP A 107 15.36 6.39 1.44
C ASP A 107 16.18 5.36 0.64
N PRO A 108 15.53 4.45 -0.12
CA PRO A 108 16.22 3.42 -0.90
C PRO A 108 16.95 3.96 -2.13
N GLU A 109 16.67 5.19 -2.54
CA GLU A 109 17.40 5.86 -3.64
C GLU A 109 18.78 6.42 -3.21
N GLY A 110 19.11 6.26 -1.94
CA GLY A 110 20.34 6.75 -1.31
C GLY A 110 20.08 7.94 -0.40
N GLU A 111 20.82 7.98 0.70
CA GLU A 111 20.72 9.07 1.66
C GLU A 111 21.08 10.41 1.01
N ARG A 112 20.16 11.36 1.12
CA ARG A 112 20.38 12.76 0.74
C ARG A 112 20.60 13.57 2.01
N VAL A 113 21.46 14.57 1.92
CA VAL A 113 21.63 15.51 3.03
C VAL A 113 20.31 16.23 3.27
N ALA A 114 19.67 15.94 4.40
CA ALA A 114 18.42 16.59 4.79
C ALA A 114 18.68 18.06 5.15
N THR A 115 17.88 18.96 4.56
CA THR A 115 17.79 20.35 5.03
C THR A 115 17.04 20.42 6.35
N ASP A 116 15.97 19.63 6.47
CA ASP A 116 15.18 19.48 7.69
C ASP A 116 14.46 18.12 7.68
N GLN A 117 14.04 17.66 8.85
CA GLN A 117 13.30 16.40 9.00
C GLN A 117 12.40 16.41 10.23
N ALA A 118 11.29 15.68 10.14
CA ALA A 118 10.36 15.58 11.25
C ALA A 118 9.79 14.15 11.38
N LYS A 119 9.68 13.69 12.62
CA LYS A 119 9.04 12.42 12.93
C LYS A 119 7.53 12.58 12.98
N VAL A 120 6.80 11.62 12.36
CA VAL A 120 5.34 11.55 12.31
C VAL A 120 4.91 10.17 12.81
N THR A 121 4.29 10.10 13.97
CA THR A 121 4.07 8.83 14.69
C THR A 121 3.02 7.90 14.08
N ASN A 122 2.16 8.41 13.22
CA ASN A 122 1.02 7.68 12.64
C ASN A 122 0.98 7.71 11.11
N LEU A 123 2.12 7.92 10.46
CA LEU A 123 2.18 7.99 9.00
C LEU A 123 1.72 6.68 8.32
N SER A 124 1.96 5.53 8.97
CA SER A 124 1.51 4.21 8.50
C SER A 124 0.00 4.06 8.44
N SER A 125 -0.76 4.83 9.23
CA SER A 125 -2.23 4.76 9.22
C SER A 125 -2.85 5.17 7.88
N LEU A 126 -2.12 5.96 7.07
CA LEU A 126 -2.57 6.37 5.74
C LEU A 126 -2.62 5.21 4.73
N ILE A 127 -1.87 4.13 5.01
CA ILE A 127 -1.68 2.99 4.11
C ILE A 127 -1.96 1.64 4.77
N GLU A 128 -2.57 1.62 5.95
CA GLU A 128 -2.99 0.38 6.63
C GLU A 128 -3.90 -0.48 5.74
N LYS A 129 -4.77 0.16 4.99
CA LYS A 129 -5.39 -0.37 3.77
C LYS A 129 -4.81 0.41 2.59
N LEU A 130 -4.81 -0.16 1.40
CA LEU A 130 -4.39 0.58 0.22
C LEU A 130 -5.44 1.63 -0.16
N PRO A 131 -5.15 2.93 -0.05
CA PRO A 131 -6.08 3.98 -0.46
C PRO A 131 -6.10 4.15 -1.99
N GLU A 132 -7.18 4.71 -2.54
CA GLU A 132 -7.22 5.15 -3.94
C GLU A 132 -6.18 6.23 -4.22
N SER A 133 -6.03 7.16 -3.29
CA SER A 133 -5.01 8.21 -3.31
C SER A 133 -4.74 8.76 -1.92
N ILE A 134 -3.63 9.49 -1.76
CA ILE A 134 -3.38 10.32 -0.58
C ILE A 134 -3.37 11.78 -1.04
N LYS A 135 -4.32 12.55 -0.56
CA LYS A 135 -4.38 13.99 -0.77
C LYS A 135 -3.34 14.70 0.08
N VAL A 136 -2.66 15.66 -0.53
CA VAL A 136 -1.70 16.54 0.14
C VAL A 136 -2.28 17.94 0.22
N ASP A 137 -2.59 18.41 1.42
CA ASP A 137 -3.09 19.77 1.64
C ASP A 137 -2.00 20.66 2.27
N LEU A 138 -1.43 21.53 1.45
CA LEU A 138 -0.48 22.57 1.84
C LEU A 138 -1.08 23.97 1.79
N SER A 139 -2.41 24.08 1.70
CA SER A 139 -3.15 25.35 1.65
C SER A 139 -3.29 26.05 3.02
N ASN A 140 -3.96 27.17 3.06
CA ASN A 140 -4.37 27.86 4.29
C ASN A 140 -3.22 28.19 5.27
N GLY A 141 -2.13 28.73 4.75
CA GLY A 141 -1.00 29.15 5.58
C GLY A 141 -0.06 28.01 6.00
N ARG A 142 -0.20 26.84 5.39
CA ARG A 142 0.70 25.70 5.60
C ARG A 142 2.08 25.90 4.99
N VAL A 143 2.20 26.83 4.01
CA VAL A 143 3.47 27.24 3.44
C VAL A 143 3.65 28.73 3.66
N ASN A 144 4.65 29.10 4.44
CA ASN A 144 4.92 30.47 4.82
C ASN A 144 6.41 30.80 4.71
N VAL A 145 6.76 32.06 4.45
CA VAL A 145 8.15 32.52 4.52
C VAL A 145 8.65 32.43 5.96
N GLN A 146 9.89 32.03 6.13
CA GLN A 146 10.54 32.01 7.46
C GLN A 146 10.67 33.43 8.00
N ASP A 147 10.54 33.59 9.32
CA ASP A 147 10.66 34.88 10.01
C ASP A 147 12.14 35.32 10.13
N LYS A 148 12.75 35.61 8.97
CA LYS A 148 14.13 36.12 8.83
C LYS A 148 14.13 37.37 7.94
N LEU A 149 15.24 38.11 7.96
CA LEU A 149 15.48 39.19 7.02
C LEU A 149 16.01 38.63 5.72
N TYR A 150 15.35 38.97 4.62
CA TYR A 150 15.75 38.59 3.26
C TYR A 150 15.92 39.80 2.38
N THR A 151 16.77 39.72 1.38
CA THR A 151 16.89 40.70 0.30
C THR A 151 16.32 40.13 -0.98
N ILE A 152 15.32 40.82 -1.52
CA ILE A 152 14.68 40.47 -2.80
C ILE A 152 14.99 41.54 -3.85
N GLU A 153 15.01 41.13 -5.13
CA GLU A 153 15.09 42.02 -6.28
C GLU A 153 13.68 42.44 -6.69
N LEU A 154 13.45 43.73 -6.83
CA LEU A 154 12.14 44.27 -7.24
C LEU A 154 11.90 43.98 -8.73
N GLY A 155 10.68 43.60 -9.06
CA GLY A 155 10.27 43.31 -10.45
C GLY A 155 10.76 41.95 -10.98
N ARG A 156 11.39 41.12 -10.17
CA ARG A 156 11.79 39.76 -10.53
C ARG A 156 10.69 38.75 -10.15
N ASN A 157 10.37 37.84 -11.05
CA ASN A 157 9.57 36.67 -10.73
C ASN A 157 10.47 35.58 -10.16
N TYR A 158 9.98 34.91 -9.15
CA TYR A 158 10.66 33.79 -8.49
C TYR A 158 9.79 32.54 -8.61
N GLU A 159 10.35 31.49 -9.16
CA GLU A 159 9.68 30.20 -9.33
C GLU A 159 10.50 29.12 -8.65
N ALA A 160 9.86 28.26 -7.89
CA ALA A 160 10.45 27.07 -7.28
C ALA A 160 9.78 25.82 -7.82
N ASN A 161 10.58 24.82 -8.14
CA ASN A 161 10.10 23.48 -8.46
C ASN A 161 10.21 22.61 -7.21
N ALA A 162 9.16 21.84 -6.94
CA ALA A 162 9.14 20.88 -5.86
C ALA A 162 8.68 19.52 -6.39
N ALA A 163 9.23 18.47 -5.83
CA ALA A 163 8.83 17.10 -6.07
C ALA A 163 8.72 16.35 -4.74
N TYR A 164 7.97 15.28 -4.72
CA TYR A 164 7.90 14.38 -3.58
C TYR A 164 8.13 12.94 -4.00
N SER A 165 8.60 12.13 -3.06
CA SER A 165 8.71 10.68 -3.17
C SER A 165 8.18 10.04 -1.89
N VAL A 166 7.48 8.93 -2.03
CA VAL A 166 6.98 8.14 -0.90
C VAL A 166 7.70 6.80 -0.90
N PHE A 167 8.30 6.46 0.22
CA PHE A 167 8.99 5.19 0.44
C PHE A 167 8.28 4.44 1.56
N VAL A 168 7.88 3.23 1.27
CA VAL A 168 7.21 2.37 2.24
C VAL A 168 8.02 1.09 2.37
N PRO A 169 8.83 0.95 3.44
CA PRO A 169 9.42 -0.34 3.75
C PRO A 169 8.31 -1.25 4.26
N PHE A 170 8.02 -2.29 3.50
CA PHE A 170 7.12 -3.34 3.93
C PHE A 170 7.89 -4.27 4.87
N GLU A 171 7.87 -4.00 6.17
CA GLU A 171 8.34 -4.94 7.18
C GLU A 171 7.17 -5.81 7.61
N PHE A 172 7.27 -7.09 7.33
CA PHE A 172 6.20 -8.07 7.58
C PHE A 172 6.21 -8.59 9.02
N ASN A 173 6.55 -7.77 9.99
CA ASN A 173 6.51 -8.14 11.40
C ASN A 173 5.06 -8.24 11.91
N GLY A 174 4.44 -9.39 11.63
CA GLY A 174 3.26 -9.85 12.37
C GLY A 174 1.94 -9.17 11.98
N GLY A 175 1.56 -9.15 10.72
CA GLY A 175 0.24 -8.66 10.36
C GLY A 175 -0.06 -8.35 8.90
N LEU A 176 0.78 -8.75 7.96
CA LEU A 176 0.37 -8.69 6.56
C LEU A 176 -0.63 -9.82 6.30
N THR A 177 -1.88 -9.49 6.19
CA THR A 177 -2.88 -10.39 5.60
C THR A 177 -2.99 -10.04 4.14
N ILE A 178 -2.35 -10.83 3.29
CA ILE A 178 -2.61 -10.80 1.85
C ILE A 178 -3.80 -11.70 1.65
N VAL A 179 -4.90 -11.16 1.17
CA VAL A 179 -6.02 -11.97 0.72
C VAL A 179 -5.98 -11.96 -0.80
N TYR A 180 -5.42 -13.02 -1.37
CA TYR A 180 -5.60 -13.28 -2.79
C TYR A 180 -6.94 -14.01 -2.95
N ASN A 181 -7.90 -13.32 -3.54
CA ASN A 181 -9.22 -13.84 -3.80
C ASN A 181 -9.27 -14.37 -5.24
N ASP A 182 -9.16 -15.68 -5.39
CA ASP A 182 -9.46 -16.36 -6.65
C ASP A 182 -10.46 -17.48 -6.38
N SER A 183 -11.24 -17.84 -7.36
CA SER A 183 -12.22 -18.90 -7.23
C SER A 183 -12.20 -19.82 -8.44
N THR A 184 -12.54 -21.08 -8.23
CA THR A 184 -12.83 -22.00 -9.34
C THR A 184 -14.01 -21.47 -10.15
N SER A 185 -14.17 -21.96 -11.39
CA SER A 185 -15.43 -21.84 -12.11
C SER A 185 -16.56 -22.52 -11.31
N SER A 186 -17.80 -22.17 -11.63
CA SER A 186 -18.98 -22.82 -11.01
C SER A 186 -18.93 -24.33 -11.19
N MET A 187 -19.15 -25.06 -10.10
CA MET A 187 -19.22 -26.53 -10.06
C MET A 187 -20.60 -27.02 -9.60
N HIS A 188 -21.54 -26.11 -9.39
CA HIS A 188 -22.86 -26.45 -8.82
C HIS A 188 -23.61 -27.49 -9.64
N ASP A 189 -23.62 -27.31 -10.97
CA ASP A 189 -24.34 -28.25 -11.83
C ASP A 189 -23.76 -29.67 -11.82
N ASP A 190 -22.47 -29.81 -11.57
CA ASP A 190 -21.79 -31.09 -11.45
C ASP A 190 -21.95 -31.74 -10.08
N LEU A 191 -22.24 -30.96 -9.03
CA LEU A 191 -22.25 -31.41 -7.64
C LEU A 191 -23.65 -31.48 -7.01
N LYS A 192 -24.65 -30.79 -7.53
CA LYS A 192 -26.00 -30.64 -6.93
C LYS A 192 -26.72 -31.94 -6.61
N ASP A 193 -26.45 -32.98 -7.38
CA ASP A 193 -27.12 -34.30 -7.22
C ASP A 193 -26.22 -35.30 -6.46
N LEU A 194 -25.08 -34.82 -5.89
CA LEU A 194 -24.14 -35.67 -5.19
C LEU A 194 -24.20 -35.44 -3.68
N LYS A 195 -24.19 -36.56 -2.94
CA LYS A 195 -24.11 -36.59 -1.48
C LYS A 195 -22.85 -37.34 -1.02
N SER A 196 -22.26 -36.88 0.08
CA SER A 196 -21.08 -37.57 0.64
C SER A 196 -20.86 -37.19 2.10
N ASN A 197 -20.47 -38.18 2.89
CA ASN A 197 -19.92 -38.00 4.25
C ASN A 197 -18.40 -38.13 4.27
N GLY A 198 -17.77 -38.07 3.11
CA GLY A 198 -16.33 -38.26 2.93
C GLY A 198 -15.50 -37.04 3.25
N THR A 199 -14.33 -37.02 2.66
CA THR A 199 -13.37 -35.91 2.77
C THR A 199 -13.24 -35.25 1.42
N LEU A 200 -13.46 -33.94 1.38
CA LEU A 200 -13.11 -33.12 0.22
C LEU A 200 -11.62 -32.81 0.26
N LYS A 201 -10.93 -33.09 -0.84
CA LYS A 201 -9.49 -32.90 -0.98
C LYS A 201 -9.21 -32.00 -2.19
N VAL A 202 -8.52 -30.91 -1.93
CA VAL A 202 -8.07 -29.97 -2.97
C VAL A 202 -6.56 -30.03 -3.06
N THR A 203 -6.04 -30.21 -4.26
CA THR A 203 -4.58 -30.16 -4.54
C THR A 203 -4.30 -29.12 -5.59
N ALA A 204 -3.21 -28.39 -5.46
CA ALA A 204 -2.75 -27.43 -6.45
C ALA A 204 -1.22 -27.38 -6.47
N ASN A 205 -0.66 -26.95 -7.62
CA ASN A 205 0.72 -26.53 -7.73
C ASN A 205 0.74 -24.99 -7.58
N VAL A 206 1.57 -24.51 -6.65
CA VAL A 206 1.76 -23.07 -6.39
C VAL A 206 3.11 -22.67 -6.97
N LEU A 207 3.13 -21.62 -7.77
CA LEU A 207 4.34 -20.93 -8.22
C LEU A 207 4.37 -19.56 -7.53
N ASN A 208 5.41 -19.32 -6.74
CA ASN A 208 5.54 -18.13 -5.91
C ASN A 208 6.84 -17.39 -6.21
N THR A 209 6.75 -16.14 -6.65
CA THR A 209 7.90 -15.23 -6.77
C THR A 209 8.00 -14.25 -5.61
N ILE A 210 6.97 -14.20 -4.73
CA ILE A 210 6.92 -13.31 -3.58
C ILE A 210 7.89 -13.85 -2.52
N PRO A 211 8.78 -13.03 -1.94
CA PRO A 211 9.78 -13.49 -0.99
C PRO A 211 9.21 -13.68 0.43
N LEU A 212 8.05 -14.30 0.53
CA LEU A 212 7.31 -14.56 1.76
C LEU A 212 6.77 -15.99 1.77
N ASP A 213 6.80 -16.62 2.91
CA ASP A 213 6.04 -17.84 3.16
C ASP A 213 4.55 -17.52 3.17
N LEU A 214 3.77 -18.27 2.42
CA LEU A 214 2.36 -18.00 2.25
C LEU A 214 1.55 -19.16 2.84
N VAL A 215 0.49 -18.84 3.56
CA VAL A 215 -0.50 -19.78 4.03
C VAL A 215 -1.70 -19.73 3.10
N VAL A 216 -2.03 -20.85 2.49
CA VAL A 216 -3.18 -21.01 1.61
C VAL A 216 -4.33 -21.62 2.39
N GLY A 217 -5.44 -20.92 2.46
CA GLY A 217 -6.72 -21.37 2.99
C GLY A 217 -7.76 -21.51 1.89
N LEU A 218 -8.82 -22.24 2.14
CA LEU A 218 -9.93 -22.42 1.22
C LEU A 218 -11.27 -22.21 1.93
N GLU A 219 -12.24 -21.66 1.19
CA GLU A 219 -13.64 -21.60 1.57
C GLU A 219 -14.50 -22.22 0.48
N ALA A 220 -15.41 -23.14 0.87
CA ALA A 220 -16.46 -23.58 -0.03
C ALA A 220 -17.62 -22.57 0.02
N ARG A 221 -18.06 -22.09 -1.13
CA ARG A 221 -19.16 -21.14 -1.25
C ARG A 221 -20.30 -21.69 -2.07
N ASP A 222 -21.50 -21.31 -1.69
CA ASP A 222 -22.72 -21.67 -2.40
C ASP A 222 -23.00 -20.76 -3.61
N VAL A 223 -24.11 -20.98 -4.29
CA VAL A 223 -24.55 -20.20 -5.47
C VAL A 223 -24.79 -18.71 -5.19
N ASN A 224 -25.03 -18.35 -3.92
CA ASN A 224 -25.20 -16.96 -3.49
C ASN A 224 -23.86 -16.30 -3.13
N GLY A 225 -22.76 -17.08 -3.08
CA GLY A 225 -21.45 -16.63 -2.64
C GLY A 225 -21.23 -16.74 -1.13
N ASP A 226 -22.19 -17.31 -0.38
CA ASP A 226 -22.08 -17.48 1.06
C ASP A 226 -21.21 -18.69 1.42
N VAL A 227 -20.41 -18.55 2.50
CA VAL A 227 -19.56 -19.63 3.00
C VAL A 227 -20.44 -20.75 3.56
N ILE A 228 -20.15 -22.01 3.19
CA ILE A 228 -20.83 -23.19 3.68
C ILE A 228 -20.21 -23.60 5.03
N PRO A 229 -20.89 -23.39 6.18
CA PRO A 229 -20.29 -23.57 7.51
C PRO A 229 -19.88 -25.02 7.81
N GLY A 230 -20.48 -25.98 7.12
CA GLY A 230 -20.21 -27.43 7.29
C GLY A 230 -18.91 -27.90 6.66
N ILE A 231 -18.21 -27.03 5.91
CA ILE A 231 -17.00 -27.38 5.18
C ILE A 231 -15.84 -26.49 5.66
N THR A 232 -14.99 -27.04 6.50
CA THR A 232 -13.79 -26.34 7.00
C THR A 232 -12.54 -27.05 6.49
N PHE A 233 -11.74 -26.34 5.69
CA PHE A 233 -10.48 -26.86 5.15
C PHE A 233 -9.33 -26.71 6.14
N THR A 234 -8.37 -27.65 6.06
CA THR A 234 -7.04 -27.43 6.60
C THR A 234 -6.34 -26.35 5.80
N GLU A 235 -5.32 -25.72 6.40
CA GLU A 235 -4.45 -24.78 5.69
C GLU A 235 -3.20 -25.52 5.17
N ALA A 236 -2.56 -24.93 4.16
CA ALA A 236 -1.31 -25.43 3.60
C ALA A 236 -0.34 -24.28 3.35
N ASN A 237 0.97 -24.55 3.53
CA ASN A 237 2.02 -23.57 3.30
C ASN A 237 2.55 -23.68 1.87
N ALA A 238 2.79 -22.52 1.25
CA ALA A 238 3.54 -22.37 0.02
C ALA A 238 4.86 -21.67 0.33
N GLU A 239 5.97 -22.26 -0.12
CA GLU A 239 7.31 -21.75 0.15
C GLU A 239 7.54 -20.37 -0.49
N ALA A 240 8.36 -19.56 0.18
CA ALA A 240 8.75 -18.23 -0.29
C ALA A 240 9.48 -18.33 -1.64
N GLY A 241 9.18 -17.38 -2.53
CA GLY A 241 10.01 -17.09 -3.69
C GLY A 241 11.30 -16.35 -3.28
N ASP A 242 12.17 -16.11 -4.24
CA ASP A 242 13.39 -15.33 -4.01
C ASP A 242 13.25 -13.84 -4.41
N GLY A 243 12.07 -13.43 -4.83
CA GLY A 243 11.77 -12.09 -5.32
C GLY A 243 11.82 -11.96 -6.84
N THR A 244 12.40 -12.92 -7.55
CA THR A 244 12.56 -12.92 -9.01
C THR A 244 12.19 -14.25 -9.64
N ASP A 245 12.71 -15.36 -9.10
CA ASP A 245 12.49 -16.71 -9.62
C ASP A 245 11.30 -17.39 -8.94
N GLU A 246 10.63 -18.28 -9.69
CA GLU A 246 9.50 -19.05 -9.19
C GLU A 246 9.97 -20.16 -8.25
N THR A 247 9.46 -20.18 -7.03
CA THR A 247 9.52 -21.36 -6.15
C THR A 247 8.24 -22.18 -6.32
N ALA A 248 8.39 -23.46 -6.63
CA ALA A 248 7.28 -24.36 -6.85
C ALA A 248 6.97 -25.17 -5.58
N SER A 249 5.73 -25.09 -5.11
CA SER A 249 5.21 -25.88 -3.99
C SER A 249 4.00 -26.69 -4.42
N LYS A 250 3.82 -27.88 -3.88
CA LYS A 250 2.60 -28.65 -4.04
C LYS A 250 1.80 -28.63 -2.75
N ILE A 251 0.62 -28.05 -2.81
CA ILE A 251 -0.26 -27.96 -1.65
C ILE A 251 -1.39 -29.01 -1.69
N THR A 252 -1.82 -29.43 -0.53
CA THR A 252 -2.98 -30.30 -0.33
C THR A 252 -3.78 -29.78 0.87
N LEU A 253 -5.05 -29.48 0.64
CA LEU A 253 -5.97 -29.05 1.66
C LEU A 253 -7.13 -30.04 1.73
N THR A 254 -7.60 -30.33 2.93
CA THR A 254 -8.68 -31.29 3.15
C THR A 254 -9.75 -30.70 4.04
N ALA A 255 -11.02 -31.02 3.74
CA ALA A 255 -12.16 -30.74 4.60
C ALA A 255 -13.01 -31.97 4.76
N LYS A 256 -13.36 -32.33 6.00
CA LYS A 256 -14.33 -33.37 6.26
C LYS A 256 -15.74 -32.78 6.07
N LEU A 257 -16.55 -33.45 5.25
CA LEU A 257 -17.97 -33.09 5.08
C LEU A 257 -18.72 -33.49 6.35
N THR A 258 -19.42 -32.53 6.98
CA THR A 258 -20.13 -32.75 8.23
C THR A 258 -21.55 -33.25 7.98
N HIS A 259 -22.13 -32.88 6.84
CA HIS A 259 -23.42 -33.34 6.39
C HIS A 259 -23.33 -33.87 4.97
N GLU A 260 -24.06 -34.94 4.67
CA GLU A 260 -24.05 -35.60 3.36
C GLU A 260 -24.49 -34.68 2.21
N ASP A 261 -25.35 -33.70 2.50
CA ASP A 261 -25.82 -32.69 1.54
C ASP A 261 -24.87 -31.48 1.39
N ASP A 262 -23.76 -31.40 2.12
CA ASP A 262 -22.87 -30.26 2.03
C ASP A 262 -22.15 -30.19 0.66
N LEU A 263 -21.88 -31.35 0.05
CA LEU A 263 -21.25 -31.42 -1.26
C LEU A 263 -22.13 -30.79 -2.35
N SER A 264 -23.46 -31.06 -2.32
CA SER A 264 -24.39 -30.52 -3.32
C SER A 264 -24.62 -29.02 -3.24
N LYS A 265 -24.23 -28.38 -2.15
CA LYS A 265 -24.35 -26.94 -1.96
C LYS A 265 -23.18 -26.16 -2.60
N ILE A 266 -22.05 -26.83 -2.89
CA ILE A 266 -20.85 -26.16 -3.38
C ILE A 266 -21.08 -25.63 -4.80
N ASP A 267 -20.90 -24.31 -4.98
CA ASP A 267 -20.80 -23.69 -6.29
C ASP A 267 -19.33 -23.47 -6.69
N ARG A 268 -18.53 -22.98 -5.76
CA ARG A 268 -17.09 -22.69 -6.03
C ARG A 268 -16.24 -22.84 -4.80
N ILE A 269 -14.96 -23.10 -5.03
CA ILE A 269 -13.91 -23.05 -4.03
C ILE A 269 -13.20 -21.72 -4.15
N HIS A 270 -13.20 -20.97 -3.08
CA HIS A 270 -12.56 -19.68 -2.96
C HIS A 270 -11.21 -19.86 -2.26
N PHE A 271 -10.15 -19.30 -2.85
CA PHE A 271 -8.79 -19.36 -2.33
C PHE A 271 -8.49 -18.09 -1.54
N LYS A 272 -8.02 -18.28 -0.31
CA LYS A 272 -7.48 -17.21 0.54
C LYS A 272 -6.01 -17.47 0.77
N VAL A 273 -5.18 -16.52 0.40
CA VAL A 273 -3.74 -16.59 0.67
C VAL A 273 -3.38 -15.48 1.63
N ARG A 274 -2.71 -15.83 2.72
CA ARG A 274 -2.14 -14.86 3.65
C ARG A 274 -0.65 -15.05 3.75
N ALA A 275 0.10 -13.96 3.86
CA ALA A 275 1.51 -14.02 4.18
C ALA A 275 1.67 -14.15 5.70
N GLU A 276 2.54 -15.07 6.12
CA GLU A 276 3.06 -15.07 7.48
C GLU A 276 4.45 -14.44 7.48
N SER A 277 4.75 -13.68 8.53
CA SER A 277 6.07 -13.09 8.72
C SER A 277 7.11 -14.18 8.83
N GLY A 278 7.80 -14.45 7.73
CA GLY A 278 8.94 -15.37 7.67
C GLY A 278 10.26 -14.65 7.92
N SER A 279 11.33 -15.43 7.88
CA SER A 279 12.72 -14.99 8.13
C SER A 279 13.30 -13.99 7.13
N ASN A 280 12.56 -13.58 6.10
CA ASN A 280 13.03 -12.77 4.97
C ASN A 280 12.57 -11.31 5.04
N ALA A 281 12.67 -10.67 6.20
CA ALA A 281 12.24 -9.30 6.47
C ALA A 281 12.90 -8.19 5.62
N ASN A 282 13.84 -8.52 4.72
CA ASN A 282 14.66 -7.55 3.99
C ASN A 282 14.36 -7.44 2.49
N TYR A 283 13.30 -8.06 1.99
CA TYR A 283 12.96 -7.99 0.57
C TYR A 283 11.90 -6.93 0.30
N ASN A 284 12.12 -6.13 -0.74
CA ASN A 284 11.13 -5.20 -1.23
C ASN A 284 10.11 -5.94 -2.11
N LEU A 285 8.82 -5.70 -1.88
CA LEU A 285 7.79 -6.13 -2.82
C LEU A 285 7.81 -5.22 -4.04
N VAL A 286 7.70 -5.83 -5.22
CA VAL A 286 7.62 -5.11 -6.50
C VAL A 286 6.43 -5.60 -7.31
N SER A 287 5.90 -4.76 -8.18
CA SER A 287 4.68 -5.02 -8.98
C SER A 287 4.77 -6.22 -9.93
N THR A 288 5.97 -6.72 -10.19
CA THR A 288 6.19 -7.89 -11.04
C THR A 288 6.09 -9.22 -10.31
N GLN A 289 6.06 -9.22 -8.98
CA GLN A 289 5.91 -10.42 -8.18
C GLN A 289 4.48 -10.95 -8.19
N TYR A 290 4.34 -12.26 -8.17
CA TYR A 290 3.05 -12.93 -8.25
C TYR A 290 3.01 -14.27 -7.53
N LEU A 291 1.80 -14.69 -7.24
CA LEU A 291 1.45 -16.04 -6.85
C LEU A 291 0.55 -16.63 -7.93
N LYS A 292 0.81 -17.84 -8.36
CA LYS A 292 0.01 -18.54 -9.37
C LYS A 292 -0.35 -19.94 -8.88
N LEU A 293 -1.63 -20.27 -8.97
CA LEU A 293 -2.17 -21.59 -8.67
C LEU A 293 -2.45 -22.32 -9.98
N ASN A 294 -1.83 -23.48 -10.16
CA ASN A 294 -1.97 -24.32 -11.34
C ASN A 294 -2.46 -25.72 -10.97
N ASP A 295 -3.01 -26.46 -11.93
CA ASP A 295 -3.42 -27.84 -11.79
C ASP A 295 -4.32 -28.11 -10.57
N ILE A 296 -5.26 -27.21 -10.32
CA ILE A 296 -6.22 -27.34 -9.22
C ILE A 296 -7.08 -28.57 -9.48
N LYS A 297 -7.08 -29.52 -8.52
CA LYS A 297 -7.87 -30.72 -8.57
C LYS A 297 -8.69 -30.87 -7.29
N VAL A 298 -9.98 -31.04 -7.46
CA VAL A 298 -10.92 -31.31 -6.37
C VAL A 298 -11.32 -32.78 -6.44
N ARG A 299 -11.25 -33.49 -5.31
CA ARG A 299 -11.63 -34.89 -5.16
C ARG A 299 -12.47 -35.10 -3.90
N VAL A 300 -13.40 -36.01 -3.97
CA VAL A 300 -14.11 -36.54 -2.80
C VAL A 300 -13.59 -37.93 -2.51
N GLU A 301 -13.06 -38.11 -1.30
CA GLU A 301 -12.59 -39.43 -0.81
C GLU A 301 -13.61 -39.96 0.21
N GLY A 302 -13.94 -41.24 0.18
CA GLY A 302 -14.85 -41.89 1.13
C GLY A 302 -16.25 -42.22 0.59
N GLY A 303 -16.43 -42.13 -0.72
CA GLY A 303 -17.68 -42.52 -1.39
C GLY A 303 -18.60 -41.33 -1.68
N VAL A 304 -19.26 -41.41 -2.82
CA VAL A 304 -20.26 -40.43 -3.29
C VAL A 304 -21.52 -41.20 -3.64
N ILE A 305 -22.64 -40.73 -3.20
CA ILE A 305 -23.96 -41.19 -3.57
C ILE A 305 -24.53 -40.23 -4.59
N ALA A 306 -24.88 -40.70 -5.76
CA ALA A 306 -25.57 -39.92 -6.77
C ALA A 306 -27.06 -40.22 -6.73
N ASP A 307 -27.88 -39.19 -6.65
CA ASP A 307 -29.35 -39.30 -6.68
C ASP A 307 -29.83 -38.97 -8.12
N PHE A 308 -30.05 -39.98 -8.91
CA PHE A 308 -30.53 -39.84 -10.29
C PHE A 308 -32.09 -39.90 -10.30
N ASN A 309 -32.74 -38.83 -9.89
CA ASN A 309 -34.20 -38.72 -10.03
C ASN A 309 -34.59 -37.93 -11.26
#